data_747aa6e410cd4427d3f35881096ab761
#
_entry.id   747aa6e410cd4427d3f35881096ab761
#
_cell.length_a   1.000
_cell.length_b   1.000
_cell.length_c   1.000
_cell.angle_alpha   90.00
_cell.angle_beta   90.00
_cell.angle_gamma   90.00
#
_symmetry.space_group_name_H-M   'P 1'
#
loop_
_entity.id
_entity.type
_entity.pdbx_description
1 polymer ?
#
loop_
_entity_poly.entity_id
_entity_poly.type
_entity_poly.pdbx_seq_one_letter_code
_entity_poly.pdbx_strand_id
1 'polypeptide(L)'
;AERSLNDLDLFTKGQPVDFYKELRDNAPIYFHDPMPTDPEPGYWVLTRHEDIKHVSMNPKIFSSQYATGNLLTLGTEENRHPKLFKSTIDHMLNLDGEMHLGLRKEHMPFFKPGYVEDLQKKVTIKVGQLLDQIAPMGECNLVKEVSQQLPIYTLSEILGIPEADRQKLVSWMEFLELAPVSYTHLTLPTTEAV
;
A
#
# COMPACT_ATOMS: atom_id res chain seq x y z
N ALA A 1 7.05 21.18 -22.59
CA ALA A 1 7.54 20.77 -21.27
C ALA A 1 7.52 19.25 -21.25
N GLU A 2 8.63 18.65 -20.89
CA GLU A 2 8.75 17.21 -20.74
C GLU A 2 7.88 16.78 -19.54
N ARG A 3 6.94 15.86 -19.77
CA ARG A 3 6.06 15.37 -18.70
C ARG A 3 6.83 14.39 -17.83
N SER A 4 6.84 14.62 -16.52
CA SER A 4 7.49 13.74 -15.55
C SER A 4 6.46 13.00 -14.72
N LEU A 5 6.67 11.68 -14.47
CA LEU A 5 5.86 10.87 -13.56
C LEU A 5 6.12 11.23 -12.08
N ASN A 6 7.16 12.00 -11.79
CA ASN A 6 7.44 12.53 -10.44
C ASN A 6 6.79 13.90 -10.21
N ASP A 7 6.22 14.51 -11.26
CA ASP A 7 5.47 15.75 -11.13
C ASP A 7 4.06 15.49 -10.60
N LEU A 8 3.83 15.83 -9.34
CA LEU A 8 2.54 15.65 -8.68
C LEU A 8 1.40 16.42 -9.36
N ASP A 9 1.70 17.54 -10.03
CA ASP A 9 0.72 18.33 -10.76
C ASP A 9 0.12 17.56 -11.94
N LEU A 10 0.87 16.60 -12.49
CA LEU A 10 0.38 15.69 -13.53
C LEU A 10 -0.86 14.89 -13.07
N PHE A 11 -0.99 14.62 -11.78
CA PHE A 11 -2.03 13.78 -11.19
C PHE A 11 -3.19 14.56 -10.57
N THR A 12 -3.14 15.88 -10.57
CA THR A 12 -4.18 16.73 -9.94
C THR A 12 -5.57 16.55 -10.55
N LYS A 13 -5.63 16.15 -11.83
CA LYS A 13 -6.88 15.89 -12.56
C LYS A 13 -7.21 14.38 -12.68
N GLY A 14 -6.53 13.54 -11.92
CA GLY A 14 -6.62 12.10 -11.99
C GLY A 14 -5.42 11.47 -12.72
N GLN A 15 -5.50 10.18 -13.01
CA GLN A 15 -4.41 9.46 -13.69
C GLN A 15 -4.18 10.01 -15.10
N PRO A 16 -2.92 10.23 -15.53
CA PRO A 16 -2.57 10.78 -16.84
C PRO A 16 -2.69 9.73 -17.94
N VAL A 17 -3.93 9.31 -18.23
CA VAL A 17 -4.24 8.19 -19.14
C VAL A 17 -3.67 8.40 -20.54
N ASP A 18 -3.73 9.63 -21.06
CA ASP A 18 -3.20 9.96 -22.38
C ASP A 18 -1.69 9.81 -22.43
N PHE A 19 -0.98 10.19 -21.34
CA PHE A 19 0.46 10.00 -21.24
C PHE A 19 0.84 8.52 -21.17
N TYR A 20 0.11 7.73 -20.39
CA TYR A 20 0.33 6.28 -20.39
C TYR A 20 0.02 5.64 -21.74
N LYS A 21 -0.98 6.15 -22.47
CA LYS A 21 -1.26 5.67 -23.82
C LYS A 21 -0.11 6.01 -24.78
N GLU A 22 0.39 7.22 -24.74
CA GLU A 22 1.54 7.65 -25.55
C GLU A 22 2.78 6.78 -25.28
N LEU A 23 3.07 6.50 -24.00
CA LEU A 23 4.17 5.60 -23.64
C LEU A 23 3.94 4.17 -24.19
N ARG A 24 2.72 3.61 -24.05
CA ARG A 24 2.43 2.28 -24.59
C ARG A 24 2.61 2.18 -26.09
N ASP A 25 2.26 3.23 -26.81
CA ASP A 25 2.30 3.23 -28.28
C ASP A 25 3.72 3.46 -28.80
N ASN A 26 4.52 4.32 -28.16
CA ASN A 26 5.78 4.81 -28.69
C ASN A 26 7.03 4.35 -27.91
N ALA A 27 6.90 4.14 -26.60
CA ALA A 27 8.01 3.76 -25.71
C ALA A 27 7.50 2.87 -24.57
N PRO A 28 7.07 1.63 -24.86
CA PRO A 28 6.41 0.75 -23.86
C PRO A 28 7.32 0.36 -22.70
N ILE A 29 8.61 0.37 -22.90
CA ILE A 29 9.66 0.28 -21.89
C ILE A 29 10.40 1.62 -21.92
N TYR A 30 10.17 2.43 -20.91
CA TYR A 30 10.65 3.81 -20.85
C TYR A 30 11.53 4.01 -19.63
N PHE A 31 12.75 4.54 -19.81
CA PHE A 31 13.56 4.96 -18.68
C PHE A 31 13.17 6.39 -18.30
N HIS A 32 12.69 6.54 -17.07
CA HIS A 32 12.37 7.84 -16.49
C HIS A 32 13.62 8.38 -15.81
N ASP A 33 14.20 9.41 -16.41
CA ASP A 33 15.36 10.11 -15.85
C ASP A 33 14.97 10.82 -14.56
N PRO A 34 15.85 10.87 -13.55
CA PRO A 34 15.61 11.63 -12.35
C PRO A 34 15.51 13.13 -12.68
N MET A 35 14.57 13.83 -12.04
CA MET A 35 14.58 15.29 -12.09
C MET A 35 15.79 15.82 -11.30
N PRO A 36 16.30 17.03 -11.60
CA PRO A 36 17.42 17.61 -10.87
C PRO A 36 17.21 17.76 -9.36
N THR A 37 15.95 17.75 -8.94
CA THR A 37 15.51 17.81 -7.53
C THR A 37 15.25 16.45 -6.90
N ASP A 38 15.27 15.36 -7.70
CA ASP A 38 15.03 14.02 -7.20
C ASP A 38 16.30 13.48 -6.53
N PRO A 39 16.22 12.97 -5.30
CA PRO A 39 17.35 12.31 -4.64
C PRO A 39 17.63 10.92 -5.25
N GLU A 40 16.76 10.42 -6.10
CA GLU A 40 16.73 9.04 -6.56
C GLU A 40 17.33 8.89 -7.97
N PRO A 41 18.00 7.77 -8.25
CA PRO A 41 18.34 7.41 -9.62
C PRO A 41 17.05 7.20 -10.42
N GLY A 42 17.08 7.42 -11.72
CA GLY A 42 15.94 7.14 -12.57
C GLY A 42 15.44 5.69 -12.47
N TYR A 43 14.29 5.40 -13.05
CA TYR A 43 13.66 4.08 -13.01
C TYR A 43 13.01 3.71 -14.33
N TRP A 44 12.85 2.39 -14.54
CA TRP A 44 12.17 1.87 -15.71
C TRP A 44 10.66 1.81 -15.50
N VAL A 45 9.92 2.33 -16.46
CA VAL A 45 8.46 2.32 -16.51
C VAL A 45 8.01 1.31 -17.55
N LEU A 46 7.17 0.37 -17.14
CA LEU A 46 6.54 -0.61 -18.02
C LEU A 46 5.07 -0.27 -18.20
N THR A 47 4.60 -0.20 -19.42
CA THR A 47 3.22 0.21 -19.72
C THR A 47 2.38 -0.85 -20.44
N ARG A 48 2.97 -1.94 -20.92
CA ARG A 48 2.26 -3.07 -21.53
C ARG A 48 2.06 -4.21 -20.54
N HIS A 49 0.92 -4.84 -20.60
CA HIS A 49 0.55 -5.95 -19.71
C HIS A 49 1.53 -7.13 -19.82
N GLU A 50 1.94 -7.50 -21.03
CA GLU A 50 2.89 -8.60 -21.26
C GLU A 50 4.25 -8.34 -20.61
N ASP A 51 4.78 -7.12 -20.69
CA ASP A 51 6.05 -6.74 -20.09
C ASP A 51 5.96 -6.76 -18.56
N ILE A 52 4.89 -6.19 -18.00
CA ILE A 52 4.62 -6.20 -16.56
C ILE A 52 4.49 -7.65 -16.06
N LYS A 53 3.74 -8.50 -16.78
CA LYS A 53 3.59 -9.91 -16.46
C LYS A 53 4.93 -10.64 -16.51
N HIS A 54 5.75 -10.39 -17.55
CA HIS A 54 7.08 -10.99 -17.68
C HIS A 54 7.96 -10.64 -16.47
N VAL A 55 8.03 -9.37 -16.11
CA VAL A 55 8.81 -8.92 -14.93
C VAL A 55 8.29 -9.57 -13.65
N SER A 56 6.98 -9.51 -13.40
CA SER A 56 6.36 -10.04 -12.19
C SER A 56 6.56 -11.56 -12.01
N MET A 57 6.63 -12.31 -13.10
CA MET A 57 6.79 -13.76 -13.06
C MET A 57 8.25 -14.24 -13.01
N ASN A 58 9.22 -13.34 -13.08
CA ASN A 58 10.63 -13.66 -13.10
C ASN A 58 11.41 -13.03 -11.92
N PRO A 59 11.05 -13.33 -10.65
CA PRO A 59 11.67 -12.69 -9.48
C PRO A 59 13.17 -13.02 -9.33
N LYS A 60 13.69 -14.03 -10.02
CA LYS A 60 15.13 -14.32 -10.05
C LYS A 60 15.94 -13.30 -10.86
N ILE A 61 15.27 -12.59 -11.79
CA ILE A 61 15.88 -11.55 -12.63
C ILE A 61 15.47 -10.18 -12.10
N PHE A 62 14.20 -10.03 -11.77
CA PHE A 62 13.58 -8.78 -11.30
C PHE A 62 13.17 -8.96 -9.84
N SER A 63 14.10 -8.69 -8.96
CA SER A 63 13.89 -8.84 -7.51
C SER A 63 13.05 -7.70 -6.93
N SER A 64 12.21 -8.01 -5.95
CA SER A 64 11.48 -7.03 -5.14
C SER A 64 12.21 -6.67 -3.85
N GLN A 65 13.40 -7.25 -3.61
CA GLN A 65 14.13 -7.01 -2.37
C GLN A 65 14.76 -5.62 -2.33
N TYR A 66 14.81 -5.04 -1.14
CA TYR A 66 15.41 -3.73 -0.91
C TYR A 66 16.82 -3.58 -1.48
N ALA A 67 17.68 -4.57 -1.26
CA ALA A 67 19.07 -4.56 -1.71
C ALA A 67 19.25 -4.44 -3.24
N THR A 68 18.19 -4.67 -4.02
CA THR A 68 18.19 -4.57 -5.49
C THR A 68 17.58 -3.28 -6.02
N GLY A 69 17.25 -2.32 -5.15
CA GLY A 69 16.69 -1.04 -5.55
C GLY A 69 15.17 -1.02 -5.67
N ASN A 70 14.48 -1.51 -4.65
CA ASN A 70 13.01 -1.46 -4.60
C ASN A 70 12.50 -0.02 -4.51
N LEU A 71 11.65 0.39 -5.45
CA LEU A 71 11.10 1.75 -5.54
C LEU A 71 10.34 2.18 -4.27
N LEU A 72 9.65 1.26 -3.56
CA LEU A 72 8.90 1.58 -2.35
C LEU A 72 9.78 1.88 -1.14
N THR A 73 11.06 1.55 -1.22
CA THR A 73 12.03 1.72 -0.13
C THR A 73 13.14 2.70 -0.44
N LEU A 74 13.21 3.22 -1.68
CA LEU A 74 14.19 4.22 -2.09
C LEU A 74 14.09 5.47 -1.19
N GLY A 75 15.22 6.05 -0.84
CA GLY A 75 15.31 7.29 -0.06
C GLY A 75 14.76 7.24 1.37
N THR A 76 14.37 6.07 1.87
CA THR A 76 13.66 5.97 3.16
C THR A 76 14.54 5.57 4.33
N GLU A 77 15.73 5.02 4.09
CA GLU A 77 16.61 4.52 5.15
C GLU A 77 17.06 5.64 6.08
N GLU A 78 17.49 6.77 5.54
CA GLU A 78 17.99 7.91 6.30
C GLU A 78 16.90 8.66 7.07
N ASN A 79 15.65 8.58 6.59
CA ASN A 79 14.53 9.38 7.06
C ASN A 79 13.52 8.60 7.89
N ARG A 80 13.70 7.29 8.09
CA ARG A 80 12.77 6.45 8.86
C ARG A 80 13.38 5.91 10.14
N HIS A 81 12.53 5.79 11.15
CA HIS A 81 12.93 5.08 12.37
C HIS A 81 13.40 3.65 12.02
N PRO A 82 14.56 3.16 12.48
CA PRO A 82 15.14 1.88 12.07
C PRO A 82 14.20 0.67 12.17
N LYS A 83 13.33 0.63 13.19
CA LYS A 83 12.34 -0.44 13.34
C LYS A 83 11.25 -0.40 12.26
N LEU A 84 10.79 0.79 11.86
CA LEU A 84 9.83 0.95 10.78
C LEU A 84 10.45 0.61 9.43
N PHE A 85 11.68 1.04 9.20
CA PHE A 85 12.43 0.68 8.01
C PHE A 85 12.60 -0.84 7.90
N LYS A 86 13.07 -1.49 9.00
CA LYS A 86 13.19 -2.95 9.04
C LYS A 86 11.85 -3.65 8.77
N SER A 87 10.76 -3.19 9.35
CA SER A 87 9.42 -3.74 9.08
C SER A 87 9.03 -3.62 7.61
N THR A 88 9.42 -2.53 6.95
CA THR A 88 9.15 -2.33 5.51
C THR A 88 9.95 -3.32 4.66
N ILE A 89 11.23 -3.49 4.90
CA ILE A 89 12.06 -4.40 4.10
C ILE A 89 11.75 -5.89 4.33
N ASP A 90 11.29 -6.24 5.53
CA ASP A 90 10.87 -7.60 5.88
C ASP A 90 9.42 -7.91 5.45
N HIS A 91 8.71 -6.94 4.88
CA HIS A 91 7.35 -7.13 4.43
C HIS A 91 7.28 -8.11 3.25
N MET A 92 6.27 -8.97 3.23
CA MET A 92 6.13 -10.04 2.23
C MET A 92 6.22 -9.53 0.76
N LEU A 93 5.77 -8.31 0.48
CA LEU A 93 5.87 -7.71 -0.85
C LEU A 93 7.31 -7.36 -1.27
N ASN A 94 8.21 -7.25 -0.30
CA ASN A 94 9.63 -6.92 -0.51
C ASN A 94 10.54 -8.14 -0.34
N LEU A 95 9.98 -9.34 -0.44
CA LEU A 95 10.70 -10.61 -0.34
C LEU A 95 10.52 -11.43 -1.62
N ASP A 96 11.55 -12.20 -1.96
CA ASP A 96 11.54 -13.12 -3.10
C ASP A 96 11.79 -14.57 -2.67
N GLY A 97 11.56 -15.49 -3.61
CA GLY A 97 11.96 -16.90 -3.50
C GLY A 97 11.35 -17.62 -2.30
N GLU A 98 12.18 -18.35 -1.57
CA GLU A 98 11.75 -19.22 -0.47
C GLU A 98 11.18 -18.43 0.72
N MET A 99 11.72 -17.24 1.00
CA MET A 99 11.23 -16.40 2.10
C MET A 99 9.80 -15.90 1.81
N HIS A 100 9.56 -15.39 0.61
CA HIS A 100 8.22 -15.02 0.16
C HIS A 100 7.24 -16.19 0.22
N LEU A 101 7.64 -17.34 -0.36
CA LEU A 101 6.80 -18.53 -0.41
C LEU A 101 6.54 -19.11 0.98
N GLY A 102 7.50 -19.03 1.90
CA GLY A 102 7.32 -19.44 3.28
C GLY A 102 6.21 -18.65 3.96
N LEU A 103 6.32 -17.32 3.98
CA LEU A 103 5.29 -16.45 4.55
C LEU A 103 3.94 -16.61 3.87
N ARG A 104 3.92 -16.72 2.54
CA ARG A 104 2.68 -16.92 1.80
C ARG A 104 1.97 -18.22 2.18
N LYS A 105 2.71 -19.32 2.42
CA LYS A 105 2.14 -20.60 2.86
C LYS A 105 1.45 -20.48 4.22
N GLU A 106 2.02 -19.72 5.15
CA GLU A 106 1.41 -19.48 6.48
C GLU A 106 0.07 -18.74 6.36
N HIS A 107 -0.09 -17.87 5.37
CA HIS A 107 -1.33 -17.11 5.17
C HIS A 107 -2.38 -17.89 4.37
N MET A 108 -2.00 -18.88 3.55
CA MET A 108 -2.91 -19.64 2.67
C MET A 108 -4.15 -20.23 3.35
N PRO A 109 -4.09 -20.75 4.60
CA PRO A 109 -5.27 -21.31 5.26
C PRO A 109 -6.43 -20.32 5.41
N PHE A 110 -6.14 -19.03 5.59
CA PHE A 110 -7.13 -17.96 5.80
C PHE A 110 -7.84 -17.53 4.49
N PHE A 111 -7.37 -18.03 3.35
CA PHE A 111 -7.95 -17.74 2.02
C PHE A 111 -8.60 -18.97 1.37
N LYS A 112 -8.76 -20.07 2.12
CA LYS A 112 -9.49 -21.25 1.64
C LYS A 112 -10.99 -20.97 1.59
N PRO A 113 -11.74 -21.57 0.64
CA PRO A 113 -13.17 -21.33 0.47
C PRO A 113 -13.98 -21.45 1.76
N GLY A 114 -13.79 -22.51 2.53
CA GLY A 114 -14.56 -22.72 3.79
C GLY A 114 -14.31 -21.63 4.83
N TYR A 115 -13.06 -21.14 4.97
CA TYR A 115 -12.76 -20.01 5.86
C TYR A 115 -13.42 -18.71 5.37
N VAL A 116 -13.37 -18.46 4.06
CA VAL A 116 -13.98 -17.27 3.43
C VAL A 116 -15.51 -17.30 3.58
N GLU A 117 -16.16 -18.45 3.44
CA GLU A 117 -17.61 -18.61 3.67
C GLU A 117 -18.01 -18.28 5.11
N ASP A 118 -17.25 -18.73 6.10
CA ASP A 118 -17.51 -18.43 7.51
C ASP A 118 -17.24 -16.94 7.82
N LEU A 119 -16.19 -16.37 7.25
CA LEU A 119 -15.92 -14.95 7.34
C LEU A 119 -17.05 -14.12 6.72
N GLN A 120 -17.60 -14.53 5.58
CA GLN A 120 -18.72 -13.88 4.91
C GLN A 120 -19.95 -13.80 5.82
N LYS A 121 -20.28 -14.87 6.56
CA LYS A 121 -21.39 -14.88 7.52
C LYS A 121 -21.19 -13.81 8.60
N LYS A 122 -19.98 -13.74 9.17
CA LYS A 122 -19.63 -12.74 10.19
C LYS A 122 -19.73 -11.32 9.65
N VAL A 123 -19.19 -11.08 8.45
CA VAL A 123 -19.25 -9.77 7.79
C VAL A 123 -20.69 -9.36 7.51
N THR A 124 -21.54 -10.29 7.07
CA THR A 124 -22.97 -10.01 6.82
C THR A 124 -23.68 -9.55 8.12
N ILE A 125 -23.41 -10.20 9.23
CA ILE A 125 -23.95 -9.80 10.56
C ILE A 125 -23.44 -8.39 10.91
N LYS A 126 -22.14 -8.14 10.73
CA LYS A 126 -21.54 -6.83 11.04
C LYS A 126 -22.12 -5.70 10.19
N VAL A 127 -22.37 -5.96 8.90
CA VAL A 127 -23.06 -5.00 8.02
C VAL A 127 -24.43 -4.64 8.56
N GLY A 128 -25.24 -5.64 8.95
CA GLY A 128 -26.54 -5.40 9.57
C GLY A 128 -26.44 -4.50 10.81
N GLN A 129 -25.50 -4.80 11.71
CA GLN A 129 -25.28 -4.00 12.92
C GLN A 129 -24.90 -2.52 12.60
N LEU A 130 -24.03 -2.32 11.62
CA LEU A 130 -23.62 -0.97 11.20
C LEU A 130 -24.80 -0.19 10.58
N LEU A 131 -25.61 -0.86 9.76
CA LEU A 131 -26.80 -0.25 9.17
C LEU A 131 -27.86 0.10 10.24
N ASP A 132 -28.08 -0.77 11.21
CA ASP A 132 -29.00 -0.51 12.33
C ASP A 132 -28.53 0.69 13.18
N GLN A 133 -27.22 0.88 13.33
CA GLN A 133 -26.65 2.03 14.05
C GLN A 133 -26.88 3.36 13.32
N ILE A 134 -26.74 3.38 12.00
CA ILE A 134 -26.88 4.62 11.21
C ILE A 134 -28.34 4.95 10.84
N ALA A 135 -29.22 3.96 10.78
CA ALA A 135 -30.61 4.14 10.38
C ALA A 135 -31.35 5.26 11.13
N PRO A 136 -31.22 5.42 12.47
CA PRO A 136 -31.88 6.49 13.20
C PRO A 136 -31.23 7.87 13.04
N MET A 137 -30.04 7.97 12.41
CA MET A 137 -29.32 9.25 12.32
C MET A 137 -29.89 10.19 11.26
N GLY A 138 -30.67 9.68 10.29
CA GLY A 138 -31.19 10.43 9.16
C GLY A 138 -30.14 10.76 8.08
N GLU A 139 -28.98 11.21 8.47
CA GLU A 139 -27.80 11.41 7.63
C GLU A 139 -26.53 10.91 8.34
N CYS A 140 -25.54 10.46 7.59
CA CYS A 140 -24.27 9.99 8.15
C CYS A 140 -23.11 10.15 7.16
N ASN A 141 -21.88 10.10 7.67
CA ASN A 141 -20.69 9.92 6.85
C ASN A 141 -20.52 8.42 6.55
N LEU A 142 -20.96 7.97 5.37
CA LEU A 142 -20.95 6.56 4.99
C LEU A 142 -19.54 5.95 5.04
N VAL A 143 -18.50 6.72 4.71
CA VAL A 143 -17.12 6.23 4.77
C VAL A 143 -16.74 5.91 6.20
N LYS A 144 -16.94 6.86 7.11
CA LYS A 144 -16.56 6.72 8.52
C LYS A 144 -17.37 5.64 9.23
N GLU A 145 -18.70 5.64 9.03
CA GLU A 145 -19.61 4.79 9.80
C GLU A 145 -19.73 3.37 9.24
N VAL A 146 -19.46 3.16 7.94
CA VAL A 146 -19.64 1.85 7.30
C VAL A 146 -18.42 1.39 6.53
N SER A 147 -17.99 2.17 5.51
CA SER A 147 -17.03 1.66 4.53
C SER A 147 -15.64 1.42 5.12
N GLN A 148 -15.20 2.22 6.09
CA GLN A 148 -13.94 2.05 6.80
C GLN A 148 -14.01 0.92 7.83
N GLN A 149 -15.16 0.70 8.43
CA GLN A 149 -15.34 -0.29 9.51
C GLN A 149 -15.23 -1.74 9.01
N LEU A 150 -15.75 -2.04 7.82
CA LEU A 150 -15.82 -3.40 7.31
C LEU A 150 -14.46 -4.03 6.97
N PRO A 151 -13.55 -3.37 6.26
CA PRO A 151 -12.20 -3.89 6.03
C PRO A 151 -11.43 -4.14 7.33
N ILE A 152 -11.53 -3.20 8.28
CA ILE A 152 -10.87 -3.31 9.58
C ILE A 152 -11.44 -4.49 10.38
N TYR A 153 -12.76 -4.63 10.40
CA TYR A 153 -13.41 -5.78 11.02
C TYR A 153 -12.95 -7.10 10.39
N THR A 154 -12.95 -7.17 9.05
CA THR A 154 -12.54 -8.35 8.28
C THR A 154 -11.09 -8.72 8.56
N LEU A 155 -10.19 -7.74 8.53
CA LEU A 155 -8.78 -7.94 8.85
C LEU A 155 -8.60 -8.41 10.29
N SER A 156 -9.31 -7.82 11.23
CA SER A 156 -9.27 -8.20 12.65
C SER A 156 -9.72 -9.64 12.88
N GLU A 157 -10.75 -10.09 12.16
CA GLU A 157 -11.19 -11.50 12.22
C GLU A 157 -10.12 -12.46 11.67
N ILE A 158 -9.47 -12.09 10.56
CA ILE A 158 -8.40 -12.91 9.96
C ILE A 158 -7.18 -12.98 10.88
N LEU A 159 -6.81 -11.87 11.51
CA LEU A 159 -5.64 -11.79 12.40
C LEU A 159 -5.94 -12.26 13.84
N GLY A 160 -7.20 -12.55 14.16
CA GLY A 160 -7.61 -12.94 15.52
C GLY A 160 -7.49 -11.81 16.55
N ILE A 161 -7.65 -10.54 16.11
CA ILE A 161 -7.55 -9.38 17.00
C ILE A 161 -8.82 -9.25 17.84
N PRO A 162 -8.71 -9.25 19.18
CA PRO A 162 -9.85 -9.07 20.07
C PRO A 162 -10.59 -7.76 19.81
N GLU A 163 -11.92 -7.76 19.98
CA GLU A 163 -12.75 -6.58 19.71
C GLU A 163 -12.29 -5.34 20.49
N ALA A 164 -11.85 -5.51 21.73
CA ALA A 164 -11.33 -4.43 22.57
C ALA A 164 -10.09 -3.72 22.01
N ASP A 165 -9.33 -4.38 21.13
CA ASP A 165 -8.10 -3.83 20.56
C ASP A 165 -8.28 -3.31 19.12
N ARG A 166 -9.43 -3.55 18.50
CA ARG A 166 -9.69 -3.16 17.09
C ARG A 166 -9.62 -1.65 16.87
N GLN A 167 -10.04 -0.85 17.85
CA GLN A 167 -9.95 0.61 17.75
C GLN A 167 -8.49 1.09 17.70
N LYS A 168 -7.57 0.41 18.40
CA LYS A 168 -6.13 0.71 18.32
C LYS A 168 -5.60 0.41 16.91
N LEU A 169 -6.07 -0.68 16.29
CA LEU A 169 -5.70 -1.00 14.91
C LEU A 169 -6.11 0.10 13.94
N VAL A 170 -7.32 0.65 14.09
CA VAL A 170 -7.80 1.79 13.28
C VAL A 170 -6.84 2.95 13.38
N SER A 171 -6.52 3.39 14.59
CA SER A 171 -5.63 4.54 14.80
C SER A 171 -4.19 4.30 14.28
N TRP A 172 -3.69 3.06 14.36
CA TRP A 172 -2.39 2.72 13.79
C TRP A 172 -2.42 2.73 12.25
N MET A 173 -3.49 2.26 11.64
CA MET A 173 -3.64 2.30 10.16
C MET A 173 -3.74 3.74 9.67
N GLU A 174 -4.54 4.59 10.31
CA GLU A 174 -4.61 6.02 10.01
C GLU A 174 -3.25 6.70 10.13
N PHE A 175 -2.49 6.39 11.18
CA PHE A 175 -1.13 6.89 11.34
C PHE A 175 -0.19 6.42 10.21
N LEU A 176 -0.27 5.15 9.80
CA LEU A 176 0.56 4.61 8.72
C LEU A 176 0.19 5.20 7.36
N GLU A 177 -1.07 5.50 7.11
CA GLU A 177 -1.53 6.16 5.87
C GLU A 177 -1.04 7.63 5.81
N LEU A 178 -1.00 8.32 6.93
CA LEU A 178 -0.50 9.69 7.00
C LEU A 178 1.04 9.78 6.96
N ALA A 179 1.73 8.72 7.37
CA ALA A 179 3.19 8.71 7.45
C ALA A 179 3.89 9.04 6.12
N PRO A 180 3.49 8.49 4.95
CA PRO A 180 4.11 8.83 3.68
C PRO A 180 3.93 10.29 3.27
N VAL A 181 2.79 10.90 3.62
CA VAL A 181 2.48 12.31 3.30
C VAL A 181 3.21 13.26 4.25
N SER A 182 3.40 12.84 5.49
CA SER A 182 4.07 13.65 6.52
C SER A 182 5.58 13.77 6.31
N TYR A 183 6.21 12.76 5.71
CA TYR A 183 7.67 12.75 5.52
C TYR A 183 8.16 13.76 4.47
N THR A 184 7.30 14.25 3.58
CA THR A 184 7.65 15.31 2.63
C THR A 184 7.53 16.72 3.23
N HIS A 185 6.85 16.89 4.38
CA HIS A 185 6.54 18.20 4.95
C HIS A 185 6.74 18.36 6.46
N LEU A 186 7.09 17.30 7.21
CA LEU A 186 7.39 17.39 8.64
C LEU A 186 8.89 17.27 8.89
N THR A 187 9.56 18.40 8.92
CA THR A 187 10.63 18.56 9.90
C THR A 187 9.98 18.40 11.28
N LEU A 188 10.21 17.25 11.92
CA LEU A 188 9.85 17.08 13.33
C LEU A 188 10.44 18.26 14.10
N PRO A 189 9.66 18.99 14.91
CA PRO A 189 10.25 19.92 15.82
C PRO A 189 11.19 19.10 16.71
N THR A 190 12.47 19.45 16.71
CA THR A 190 13.43 18.99 17.71
C THR A 190 12.92 19.51 19.04
N THR A 191 12.07 18.76 19.71
CA THR A 191 11.83 18.97 21.12
C THR A 191 13.07 18.49 21.83
N GLU A 192 13.94 19.42 22.14
CA GLU A 192 14.79 19.28 23.30
C GLU A 192 13.87 19.04 24.50
N ALA A 193 13.79 17.79 24.89
CA ALA A 193 13.15 17.42 26.15
C ALA A 193 14.20 17.56 27.25
N VAL A 194 13.94 18.48 28.13
CA VAL A 194 14.52 18.58 29.48
C VAL A 194 14.31 17.28 30.26
#